data_b049d4711c26e06c0e82c9049ef109d9
#
_entry.id   b049d4711c26e06c0e82c9049ef109d9
#
_cell.length_a   1.000
_cell.length_b   1.000
_cell.length_c   1.000
_cell.angle_alpha   90.00
_cell.angle_beta   90.00
_cell.angle_gamma   90.00
#
_symmetry.space_group_name_H-M   'P 1'
#
loop_
_entity.id
_entity.type
_entity.pdbx_description
1 polymer ?
#
loop_
_entity_poly.entity_id
_entity_poly.type
_entity_poly.pdbx_seq_one_letter_code
_entity_poly.pdbx_strand_id
1 'polypeptide(L)'
;MYKISLITGDGIGPELSDSAISVLNTIQEKYGIEFEISKLIAGDKALEQTGKALPEDVVENIKNSDVCLKAPVGESAADVIVVLRRMLDLYANIRPSKSYPHMPALRDDIDMVIVRENTE
;
A
#
# COMPACT_ATOMS: atom_id res chain seq x y z
N MET A 1 17.87 -6.44 -6.69
CA MET A 1 16.53 -6.19 -7.30
C MET A 1 15.49 -6.54 -6.28
N TYR A 2 14.56 -5.62 -5.98
CA TYR A 2 13.46 -5.85 -5.04
C TYR A 2 12.14 -5.97 -5.81
N LYS A 3 11.32 -6.95 -5.43
CA LYS A 3 10.00 -7.17 -6.03
C LYS A 3 8.93 -6.42 -5.24
N ILE A 4 8.21 -5.52 -5.92
CA ILE A 4 7.14 -4.71 -5.34
C ILE A 4 5.81 -5.10 -5.99
N SER A 5 4.89 -5.64 -5.21
CA SER A 5 3.49 -5.77 -5.61
C SER A 5 2.78 -4.45 -5.35
N LEU A 6 2.18 -3.84 -6.37
CA LEU A 6 1.46 -2.58 -6.27
C LEU A 6 -0.03 -2.79 -6.51
N ILE A 7 -0.83 -2.73 -5.46
CA ILE A 7 -2.30 -2.64 -5.58
C ILE A 7 -2.65 -1.21 -5.95
N THR A 8 -3.13 -1.01 -7.18
CA THR A 8 -3.48 0.32 -7.70
C THR A 8 -4.74 0.90 -7.07
N GLY A 9 -5.60 0.04 -6.49
CA GLY A 9 -6.80 0.45 -5.77
C GLY A 9 -7.89 1.07 -6.65
N ASP A 10 -8.78 1.81 -5.99
CA ASP A 10 -9.98 2.40 -6.57
C ASP A 10 -9.96 3.94 -6.46
N GLY A 11 -10.91 4.60 -7.12
CA GLY A 11 -11.04 6.06 -7.07
C GLY A 11 -9.78 6.79 -7.51
N ILE A 12 -9.15 7.52 -6.59
CA ILE A 12 -7.88 8.23 -6.84
C ILE A 12 -6.63 7.34 -6.78
N GLY A 13 -6.81 6.04 -6.49
CA GLY A 13 -5.73 5.08 -6.31
C GLY A 13 -4.78 4.97 -7.50
N PRO A 14 -5.26 4.84 -8.75
CA PRO A 14 -4.39 4.78 -9.93
C PRO A 14 -3.49 6.01 -10.08
N GLU A 15 -4.02 7.22 -9.90
CA GLU A 15 -3.27 8.48 -9.98
C GLU A 15 -2.18 8.56 -8.89
N LEU A 16 -2.52 8.20 -7.66
CA LEU A 16 -1.54 8.12 -6.57
C LEU A 16 -0.47 7.05 -6.82
N SER A 17 -0.85 5.94 -7.42
CA SER A 17 0.08 4.87 -7.80
C SER A 17 1.09 5.34 -8.83
N ASP A 18 0.66 6.07 -9.85
CA ASP A 18 1.57 6.61 -10.87
C ASP A 18 2.53 7.65 -10.27
N SER A 19 2.07 8.48 -9.35
CA SER A 19 2.93 9.41 -8.59
C SER A 19 3.96 8.66 -7.75
N ALA A 20 3.55 7.60 -7.06
CA ALA A 20 4.48 6.76 -6.27
C ALA A 20 5.52 6.07 -7.15
N ILE A 21 5.13 5.53 -8.32
CA ILE A 21 6.05 4.93 -9.29
C ILE A 21 7.08 5.95 -9.77
N SER A 22 6.67 7.18 -10.04
CA SER A 22 7.59 8.25 -10.46
C SER A 22 8.68 8.50 -9.41
N VAL A 23 8.31 8.50 -8.12
CA VAL A 23 9.28 8.62 -7.02
C VAL A 23 10.20 7.41 -6.96
N LEU A 24 9.66 6.19 -7.07
CA LEU A 24 10.47 4.96 -7.06
C LEU A 24 11.46 4.91 -8.23
N ASN A 25 11.06 5.31 -9.43
CA ASN A 25 11.95 5.40 -10.59
C ASN A 25 13.09 6.39 -10.35
N THR A 26 12.80 7.54 -9.77
CA THR A 26 13.84 8.53 -9.40
C THR A 26 14.82 7.96 -8.38
N ILE A 27 14.34 7.18 -7.43
CA ILE A 27 15.19 6.49 -6.44
C ILE A 27 16.08 5.45 -7.13
N GLN A 28 15.54 4.66 -8.07
CA GLN A 28 16.33 3.71 -8.86
C GLN A 28 17.48 4.40 -9.58
N GLU A 29 17.18 5.47 -10.30
CA GLU A 29 18.19 6.24 -11.05
C GLU A 29 19.25 6.85 -10.14
N LYS A 30 18.83 7.44 -9.02
CA LYS A 30 19.73 8.17 -8.12
C LYS A 30 20.62 7.26 -7.29
N TYR A 31 20.13 6.11 -6.87
CA TYR A 31 20.82 5.24 -5.90
C TYR A 31 21.26 3.90 -6.48
N GLY A 32 20.96 3.61 -7.75
CA GLY A 32 21.30 2.33 -8.38
C GLY A 32 20.57 1.13 -7.77
N ILE A 33 19.38 1.36 -7.20
CA ILE A 33 18.54 0.31 -6.65
C ILE A 33 17.59 -0.16 -7.75
N GLU A 34 17.43 -1.48 -7.92
CA GLU A 34 16.51 -2.04 -8.90
C GLU A 34 15.21 -2.49 -8.26
N PHE A 35 14.07 -2.02 -8.79
CA PHE A 35 12.71 -2.44 -8.42
C PHE A 35 12.02 -3.13 -9.59
N GLU A 36 11.45 -4.29 -9.33
CA GLU A 36 10.49 -4.96 -10.22
C GLU A 36 9.08 -4.71 -9.69
N ILE A 37 8.29 -3.88 -10.39
CA ILE A 37 6.96 -3.45 -9.92
C ILE A 37 5.88 -4.19 -10.69
N SER A 38 5.10 -5.02 -9.99
CA SER A 38 3.92 -5.71 -10.52
C SER A 38 2.65 -4.95 -10.13
N LYS A 39 1.95 -4.35 -11.11
CA LYS A 39 0.65 -3.70 -10.89
C LYS A 39 -0.45 -4.75 -10.75
N LEU A 40 -1.20 -4.71 -9.66
CA LEU A 40 -2.25 -5.65 -9.31
C LEU A 40 -3.58 -4.92 -9.14
N ILE A 41 -4.68 -5.57 -9.54
CA ILE A 41 -6.04 -5.06 -9.37
C ILE A 41 -6.68 -5.79 -8.20
N ALA A 42 -7.00 -5.04 -7.15
CA ALA A 42 -7.81 -5.48 -6.00
C ALA A 42 -8.70 -4.32 -5.57
N GLY A 43 -9.80 -4.64 -4.89
CA GLY A 43 -10.80 -3.66 -4.46
C GLY A 43 -12.10 -3.76 -5.25
N ASP A 44 -12.82 -2.65 -5.36
CA ASP A 44 -14.14 -2.59 -5.98
C ASP A 44 -14.08 -2.99 -7.45
N LYS A 45 -13.07 -2.53 -8.17
CA LYS A 45 -12.87 -2.87 -9.58
C LYS A 45 -12.63 -4.38 -9.79
N ALA A 46 -11.87 -5.03 -8.92
CA ALA A 46 -11.68 -6.47 -8.97
C ALA A 46 -12.97 -7.22 -8.65
N LEU A 47 -13.72 -6.74 -7.66
CA LEU A 47 -15.02 -7.30 -7.28
C LEU A 47 -16.02 -7.26 -8.44
N GLU A 48 -16.11 -6.15 -9.16
CA GLU A 48 -16.96 -6.01 -10.36
C GLU A 48 -16.56 -6.97 -11.48
N GLN A 49 -15.26 -7.15 -11.71
CA GLN A 49 -14.74 -7.95 -12.82
C GLN A 49 -14.72 -9.46 -12.56
N THR A 50 -14.43 -9.87 -11.33
CA THR A 50 -14.15 -11.26 -10.97
C THR A 50 -15.07 -11.84 -9.91
N GLY A 51 -15.88 -11.01 -9.25
CA GLY A 51 -16.70 -11.41 -8.10
C GLY A 51 -15.91 -11.51 -6.78
N LYS A 52 -14.60 -11.19 -6.78
CA LYS A 52 -13.76 -11.20 -5.58
C LYS A 52 -13.00 -9.87 -5.49
N ALA A 53 -13.10 -9.18 -4.33
CA ALA A 53 -12.34 -7.95 -4.09
C ALA A 53 -10.83 -8.20 -4.00
N LEU A 54 -10.42 -9.40 -3.58
CA LEU A 54 -9.03 -9.84 -3.51
C LEU A 54 -8.90 -11.19 -4.24
N PRO A 55 -8.59 -11.21 -5.55
CA PRO A 55 -8.36 -12.42 -6.33
C PRO A 55 -7.17 -13.25 -5.80
N GLU A 56 -7.19 -14.56 -6.02
CA GLU A 56 -6.18 -15.49 -5.50
C GLU A 56 -4.80 -15.28 -6.15
N ASP A 57 -4.76 -14.99 -7.44
CA ASP A 57 -3.54 -14.66 -8.18
C ASP A 57 -2.86 -13.37 -7.66
N VAL A 58 -3.65 -12.39 -7.22
CA VAL A 58 -3.14 -11.18 -6.56
C VAL A 58 -2.47 -11.54 -5.23
N VAL A 59 -3.11 -12.40 -4.43
CA VAL A 59 -2.55 -12.86 -3.16
C VAL A 59 -1.25 -13.63 -3.37
N GLU A 60 -1.21 -14.51 -4.36
CA GLU A 60 -0.01 -15.29 -4.69
C GLU A 60 1.14 -14.38 -5.14
N ASN A 61 0.86 -13.38 -5.96
CA ASN A 61 1.85 -12.39 -6.38
C ASN A 61 2.42 -11.62 -5.18
N ILE A 62 1.55 -11.18 -4.26
CA ILE A 62 1.97 -10.47 -3.05
C ILE A 62 2.86 -11.34 -2.16
N LYS A 63 2.52 -12.63 -1.98
CA LYS A 63 3.34 -13.56 -1.19
C LYS A 63 4.73 -13.80 -1.78
N ASN A 64 4.86 -13.69 -3.10
CA ASN A 64 6.11 -13.88 -3.84
C ASN A 64 6.91 -12.57 -4.03
N SER A 65 6.45 -11.45 -3.47
CA SER A 65 7.14 -10.17 -3.49
C SER A 65 7.78 -9.82 -2.14
N ASP A 66 8.75 -8.92 -2.16
CA ASP A 66 9.42 -8.46 -0.94
C ASP A 66 8.54 -7.49 -0.14
N VAL A 67 7.68 -6.73 -0.85
CA VAL A 67 6.77 -5.74 -0.24
C VAL A 67 5.53 -5.53 -1.09
N CYS A 68 4.42 -5.24 -0.42
CA CYS A 68 3.18 -4.79 -1.07
C CYS A 68 2.93 -3.31 -0.79
N LEU A 69 2.95 -2.51 -1.83
CA LEU A 69 2.51 -1.11 -1.81
C LEU A 69 1.03 -1.07 -2.20
N LYS A 70 0.20 -0.40 -1.41
CA LYS A 70 -1.24 -0.35 -1.61
C LYS A 70 -1.74 1.09 -1.67
N ALA A 71 -2.41 1.43 -2.76
CA ALA A 71 -3.17 2.67 -2.90
C ALA A 71 -4.56 2.55 -2.23
N PRO A 72 -5.35 3.62 -2.15
CA PRO A 72 -6.70 3.59 -1.59
C PRO A 72 -7.60 2.54 -2.25
N VAL A 73 -8.40 1.86 -1.44
CA VAL A 73 -9.43 0.90 -1.88
C VAL A 73 -10.78 1.44 -1.44
N GLY A 74 -11.81 1.23 -2.24
CA GLY A 74 -13.17 1.72 -2.02
C GLY A 74 -13.95 0.99 -0.93
N GLU A 75 -15.21 0.66 -1.19
CA GLU A 75 -16.10 0.05 -0.19
C GLU A 75 -15.68 -1.36 0.21
N SER A 76 -15.02 -2.11 -0.69
CA SER A 76 -14.45 -3.44 -0.43
C SER A 76 -13.15 -3.43 0.39
N ALA A 77 -12.75 -2.28 0.95
CA ALA A 77 -11.48 -2.13 1.67
C ALA A 77 -11.30 -3.13 2.83
N ALA A 78 -12.36 -3.48 3.55
CA ALA A 78 -12.29 -4.47 4.62
C ALA A 78 -11.90 -5.85 4.09
N ASP A 79 -12.48 -6.28 2.97
CA ASP A 79 -12.24 -7.58 2.35
C ASP A 79 -10.83 -7.69 1.75
N VAL A 80 -10.20 -6.56 1.42
CA VAL A 80 -8.83 -6.51 0.93
C VAL A 80 -7.83 -6.36 2.08
N ILE A 81 -7.97 -5.29 2.88
CA ILE A 81 -6.93 -4.89 3.85
C ILE A 81 -6.87 -5.84 5.04
N VAL A 82 -8.04 -6.21 5.61
CA VAL A 82 -8.09 -7.09 6.79
C VAL A 82 -7.63 -8.49 6.41
N VAL A 83 -8.07 -8.98 5.23
CA VAL A 83 -7.65 -10.28 4.74
C VAL A 83 -6.14 -10.32 4.50
N LEU A 84 -5.57 -9.34 3.81
CA LEU A 84 -4.12 -9.28 3.57
C LEU A 84 -3.31 -9.23 4.86
N ARG A 85 -3.73 -8.45 5.86
CA ARG A 85 -3.04 -8.37 7.15
C ARG A 85 -2.95 -9.71 7.86
N ARG A 86 -4.04 -10.47 7.84
CA ARG A 86 -4.10 -11.82 8.44
C ARG A 86 -3.30 -12.84 7.63
N MET A 87 -3.44 -12.83 6.32
CA MET A 87 -2.75 -13.80 5.44
C MET A 87 -1.23 -13.62 5.43
N LEU A 88 -0.76 -12.39 5.59
CA LEU A 88 0.67 -12.05 5.65
C LEU A 88 1.21 -12.06 7.09
N ASP A 89 0.38 -12.38 8.08
CA ASP A 89 0.72 -12.39 9.51
C ASP A 89 1.45 -11.10 9.95
N LEU A 90 0.88 -9.95 9.57
CA LEU A 90 1.49 -8.65 9.84
C LEU A 90 1.37 -8.29 11.31
N TYR A 91 2.48 -8.29 12.01
CA TYR A 91 2.58 -8.08 13.45
C TYR A 91 2.13 -6.69 13.91
N ALA A 92 2.60 -5.62 13.25
CA ALA A 92 2.39 -4.26 13.72
C ALA A 92 1.93 -3.31 12.60
N ASN A 93 1.06 -2.38 12.96
CA ASN A 93 0.64 -1.26 12.14
C ASN A 93 1.36 0.00 12.63
N ILE A 94 2.38 0.43 11.89
CA ILE A 94 3.23 1.56 12.25
C ILE A 94 2.71 2.83 11.59
N ARG A 95 2.39 3.84 12.42
CA ARG A 95 1.80 5.11 11.98
C ARG A 95 2.63 6.29 12.48
N PRO A 96 3.57 6.82 11.68
CA PRO A 96 4.25 8.06 12.00
C PRO A 96 3.26 9.24 11.93
N SER A 97 3.35 10.15 12.90
CA SER A 97 2.57 11.39 12.97
C SER A 97 3.51 12.54 13.29
N LYS A 98 3.56 13.53 12.42
CA LYS A 98 4.47 14.66 12.53
C LYS A 98 3.81 15.97 12.11
N SER A 99 4.09 17.05 12.85
CA SER A 99 3.77 18.41 12.43
C SER A 99 4.80 18.88 11.39
N TYR A 100 4.33 19.38 10.26
CA TYR A 100 5.19 19.93 9.22
C TYR A 100 5.17 21.46 9.25
N PRO A 101 6.30 22.14 8.97
CA PRO A 101 6.34 23.58 8.85
C PRO A 101 5.29 24.11 7.86
N HIS A 102 4.64 25.18 8.21
CA HIS A 102 3.61 25.87 7.39
C HIS A 102 2.32 25.06 7.13
N MET A 103 2.12 23.92 7.80
CA MET A 103 0.88 23.14 7.72
C MET A 103 0.08 23.33 9.03
N PRO A 104 -1.26 23.54 8.95
CA PRO A 104 -2.10 23.61 10.13
C PRO A 104 -2.00 22.31 10.94
N ALA A 105 -1.66 22.43 12.21
CA ALA A 105 -1.58 21.32 13.15
C ALA A 105 -2.13 21.74 14.52
N LEU A 106 -2.56 20.78 15.33
CA LEU A 106 -2.99 21.05 16.72
C LEU A 106 -1.85 21.59 17.58
N ARG A 107 -0.62 21.16 17.29
CA ARG A 107 0.63 21.57 17.92
C ARG A 107 1.76 21.50 16.89
N ASP A 108 2.71 22.40 17.03
CA ASP A 108 3.84 22.50 16.08
C ASP A 108 5.01 21.55 16.40
N ASP A 109 4.96 20.90 17.57
CA ASP A 109 6.01 20.06 18.13
C ASP A 109 5.71 18.55 18.12
N ILE A 110 4.76 18.10 17.30
CA ILE A 110 4.41 16.67 17.19
C ILE A 110 5.46 15.96 16.34
N ASP A 111 6.11 14.96 16.90
CA ASP A 111 6.92 13.98 16.17
C ASP A 111 6.86 12.65 16.94
N MET A 112 5.95 11.78 16.54
CA MET A 112 5.70 10.51 17.23
C MET A 112 5.46 9.37 16.25
N VAL A 113 5.68 8.15 16.70
CA VAL A 113 5.29 6.93 16.00
C VAL A 113 4.30 6.16 16.85
N ILE A 114 3.10 5.94 16.31
CA ILE A 114 2.07 5.13 16.95
C ILE A 114 2.22 3.70 16.43
N VAL A 115 2.49 2.76 17.32
CA VAL A 115 2.53 1.33 17.00
C VAL A 115 1.22 0.71 17.47
N ARG A 116 0.45 0.18 16.52
CA ARG A 116 -0.81 -0.51 16.79
C ARG A 116 -0.66 -1.99 16.49
N GLU A 117 -1.17 -2.81 17.37
CA GLU A 117 -1.35 -4.23 17.14
C GLU A 117 -2.30 -4.43 15.94
N ASN A 118 -2.06 -5.48 15.13
CA ASN A 118 -2.68 -5.57 13.80
C ASN A 118 -3.56 -6.80 13.60
N THR A 119 -3.42 -7.86 14.38
CA THR A 119 -3.99 -9.19 14.09
C THR A 119 -5.00 -9.70 15.10
N GLU A 120 -5.18 -9.09 16.25
CA GLU A 120 -6.19 -9.46 17.26
C GLU A 120 -7.48 -8.64 17.17
#